data_2908d0e391401f8e078ac8a7c8b163dc
#
_entry.id   2908d0e391401f8e078ac8a7c8b163dc
#
_cell.length_a   1.000
_cell.length_b   1.000
_cell.length_c   1.000
_cell.angle_alpha   90.00
_cell.angle_beta   90.00
_cell.angle_gamma   90.00
#
_symmetry.space_group_name_H-M   'P 1'
#
loop_
_entity.id
_entity.type
_entity.pdbx_description
1 polymer ?
#
loop_
_entity_poly.entity_id
_entity_poly.type
_entity_poly.pdbx_seq_one_letter_code
_entity_poly.pdbx_strand_id
1 'polypeptide(L)'
;MGNQIDRITHLNYSELPTGDPSGIEKDELRVGVAYFFSDDEDELDERAPQPERTWREPSPTRDGGAAVLLLGELEYSAFCCHECIFSKLGGSQDLSAYPVSALLPRCRAGDLLELACGGGQPAHWVVYVGAGCVIHLQGQEIREEHLAQVSGGRLARIVNSWYRYRALPAELVVQNARGHVGLRGHEVCWTNSESFAAWCRFGKREFKAGGESRGAGGQEGRYLLKLHLPDSRVHTLNFPSLEDLIREKRRQDAGGRVGVLKELSVLNQK
;
A
#
# COMPACT_ATOMS: atom_id res chain seq x y z
N MET A 1 31.91 41.54 -1.40
CA MET A 1 30.60 41.62 -2.01
C MET A 1 29.89 40.38 -1.54
N GLY A 2 29.15 40.31 -0.47
CA GLY A 2 28.07 41.12 0.10
C GLY A 2 26.76 40.36 -0.14
N ASN A 3 26.51 39.35 0.67
CA ASN A 3 25.31 39.02 1.43
C ASN A 3 23.94 39.34 0.81
N GLN A 4 23.24 38.30 0.39
CA GLN A 4 21.78 38.30 0.28
C GLN A 4 21.18 37.05 0.92
N ILE A 5 21.48 36.76 2.21
CA ILE A 5 20.83 35.68 2.99
C ILE A 5 19.99 36.24 4.14
N ASP A 6 19.65 37.51 4.17
CA ASP A 6 18.93 38.14 5.29
C ASP A 6 17.53 38.64 4.92
N ARG A 7 16.70 37.82 4.24
CA ARG A 7 15.30 38.21 3.95
C ARG A 7 14.21 37.22 4.22
N ILE A 8 14.40 36.19 5.04
CA ILE A 8 13.33 35.24 5.36
C ILE A 8 13.07 35.09 6.88
N THR A 9 13.43 36.08 7.68
CA THR A 9 13.24 35.95 9.14
C THR A 9 12.15 36.81 9.78
N HIS A 10 11.22 37.37 9.02
CA HIS A 10 10.06 38.08 9.59
C HIS A 10 8.77 37.81 8.84
N LEU A 11 8.29 36.57 8.90
CA LEU A 11 6.86 36.32 8.79
C LEU A 11 6.24 36.57 10.16
N ASN A 12 5.67 37.75 10.31
CA ASN A 12 4.96 38.15 11.52
C ASN A 12 3.63 37.37 11.57
N TYR A 13 3.55 36.38 12.45
CA TYR A 13 2.38 35.53 12.67
C TYR A 13 1.12 36.27 13.18
N SER A 14 1.22 37.57 13.43
CA SER A 14 0.12 38.40 13.94
C SER A 14 -0.86 38.92 12.87
N GLU A 15 -0.64 38.62 11.57
CA GLU A 15 -1.49 39.11 10.48
C GLU A 15 -2.29 38.02 9.76
N LEU A 16 -2.37 36.81 10.29
CA LEU A 16 -3.30 35.82 9.77
C LEU A 16 -4.70 36.15 10.27
N PRO A 17 -5.71 36.22 9.39
CA PRO A 17 -7.09 36.51 9.77
C PRO A 17 -7.57 35.43 10.74
N THR A 18 -7.82 35.82 11.98
CA THR A 18 -8.51 34.97 12.95
C THR A 18 -9.98 35.00 12.64
N GLY A 19 -10.44 34.09 11.81
CA GLY A 19 -11.87 33.98 11.50
C GLY A 19 -12.07 33.39 10.12
N ASP A 20 -11.99 32.09 10.01
CA ASP A 20 -12.52 31.39 8.85
C ASP A 20 -14.01 31.05 9.12
N PRO A 21 -14.94 31.58 8.32
CA PRO A 21 -16.36 31.25 8.43
C PRO A 21 -16.71 29.86 7.91
N SER A 22 -15.76 29.03 7.50
CA SER A 22 -15.99 27.72 6.87
C SER A 22 -16.11 26.54 7.84
N GLY A 23 -16.03 26.75 9.17
CA GLY A 23 -16.39 25.69 10.13
C GLY A 23 -15.49 24.46 10.15
N ILE A 24 -14.21 24.60 9.82
CA ILE A 24 -13.25 23.50 9.92
C ILE A 24 -12.86 23.34 11.40
N GLU A 25 -13.27 22.24 11.99
CA GLU A 25 -12.96 21.90 13.38
C GLU A 25 -11.44 21.73 13.57
N LYS A 26 -10.95 22.23 14.73
CA LYS A 26 -9.52 22.27 15.11
C LYS A 26 -8.81 20.91 15.15
N ASP A 27 -9.53 19.81 15.05
CA ASP A 27 -8.97 18.45 15.12
C ASP A 27 -8.41 17.93 13.80
N GLU A 28 -8.72 18.56 12.66
CA GLU A 28 -8.15 18.16 11.37
C GLU A 28 -6.72 18.69 11.13
N LEU A 29 -6.24 19.63 11.93
CA LEU A 29 -4.90 20.23 11.81
C LEU A 29 -3.76 19.37 12.38
N ARG A 30 -4.06 18.22 12.98
CA ARG A 30 -3.02 17.37 13.63
C ARG A 30 -2.29 16.39 12.72
N VAL A 31 -2.62 16.28 11.45
CA VAL A 31 -1.97 15.31 10.53
C VAL A 31 -1.67 15.92 9.15
N GLY A 32 -1.30 17.16 9.10
CA GLY A 32 -0.91 17.82 7.85
C GLY A 32 0.56 18.22 7.86
N VAL A 33 1.48 17.28 7.65
CA VAL A 33 2.81 17.67 7.16
C VAL A 33 2.66 17.99 5.68
N ALA A 34 2.54 19.28 5.36
CA ALA A 34 2.57 19.74 3.99
C ALA A 34 3.99 19.54 3.44
N TYR A 35 4.17 18.63 2.52
CA TYR A 35 5.39 18.51 1.73
C TYR A 35 5.31 19.51 0.58
N PHE A 36 6.08 20.58 0.65
CA PHE A 36 6.36 21.41 -0.51
C PHE A 36 7.41 20.69 -1.36
N PHE A 37 7.02 20.26 -2.54
CA PHE A 37 7.98 19.87 -3.56
C PHE A 37 8.40 21.14 -4.30
N SER A 38 9.64 21.50 -4.21
CA SER A 38 10.26 22.41 -5.19
C SER A 38 10.75 21.55 -6.36
N ASP A 39 10.16 21.77 -7.51
CA ASP A 39 10.75 21.34 -8.78
C ASP A 39 11.93 22.27 -9.05
N ASP A 40 13.12 21.86 -8.66
CA ASP A 40 14.35 22.43 -9.19
C ASP A 40 14.95 21.38 -10.12
N GLU A 41 14.75 21.61 -11.41
CA GLU A 41 15.50 21.01 -12.49
C GLU A 41 16.91 21.58 -12.51
N ASP A 42 17.87 20.68 -12.87
CA ASP A 42 19.19 20.94 -13.42
C ASP A 42 20.31 21.48 -12.50
N GLU A 43 21.25 20.55 -12.23
CA GLU A 43 22.63 20.75 -12.69
C GLU A 43 23.41 19.44 -12.67
N LEU A 44 23.87 19.07 -13.86
CA LEU A 44 24.83 18.01 -14.11
C LEU A 44 26.19 18.41 -13.48
N ASP A 45 26.62 17.72 -12.46
CA ASP A 45 28.01 17.80 -12.00
C ASP A 45 28.69 16.44 -12.22
N GLU A 46 29.60 16.44 -13.20
CA GLU A 46 30.50 15.34 -13.50
C GLU A 46 31.44 15.12 -12.30
N ARG A 47 31.26 14.02 -11.58
CA ARG A 47 32.25 13.53 -10.64
C ARG A 47 32.58 12.05 -10.86
N ALA A 48 33.88 11.83 -10.98
CA ALA A 48 34.62 10.62 -11.24
C ALA A 48 34.09 9.35 -10.57
N PRO A 49 34.35 8.15 -11.19
CA PRO A 49 33.86 6.88 -10.73
C PRO A 49 34.50 6.48 -9.40
N GLN A 50 33.69 6.26 -8.39
CA GLN A 50 34.11 5.59 -7.17
C GLN A 50 34.14 4.07 -7.38
N PRO A 51 35.06 3.33 -6.77
CA PRO A 51 35.24 1.91 -7.01
C PRO A 51 34.01 1.10 -6.57
N GLU A 52 33.56 0.24 -7.46
CA GLU A 52 32.53 -0.74 -7.24
C GLU A 52 32.76 -1.53 -5.93
N ARG A 53 31.95 -1.26 -4.92
CA ARG A 53 31.77 -2.20 -3.83
C ARG A 53 30.94 -3.34 -4.35
N THR A 54 31.60 -4.41 -4.76
CA THR A 54 30.99 -5.72 -4.99
C THR A 54 30.19 -6.12 -3.75
N TRP A 55 28.87 -5.96 -3.83
CA TRP A 55 27.96 -6.59 -2.91
C TRP A 55 28.05 -8.09 -3.14
N ARG A 56 28.83 -8.78 -2.30
CA ARG A 56 28.71 -10.22 -2.19
C ARG A 56 27.32 -10.49 -1.65
N GLU A 57 26.48 -11.08 -2.48
CA GLU A 57 25.25 -11.72 -2.01
C GLU A 57 25.63 -12.68 -0.89
N PRO A 58 24.99 -12.60 0.29
CA PRO A 58 25.18 -13.63 1.30
C PRO A 58 24.64 -14.93 0.71
N SER A 59 25.51 -15.92 0.62
CA SER A 59 25.16 -17.29 0.24
C SER A 59 23.94 -17.73 1.04
N PRO A 60 22.91 -18.39 0.42
CA PRO A 60 21.75 -18.86 1.15
C PRO A 60 22.22 -19.90 2.17
N THR A 61 22.27 -19.51 3.43
CA THR A 61 22.38 -20.47 4.54
C THR A 61 21.14 -21.34 4.49
N ARG A 62 21.34 -22.63 4.25
CA ARG A 62 20.35 -23.71 4.27
C ARG A 62 19.82 -23.88 5.70
N ASP A 63 18.90 -23.02 6.11
CA ASP A 63 18.01 -23.27 7.26
C ASP A 63 16.89 -22.24 7.21
N GLY A 64 15.98 -22.40 6.29
CA GLY A 64 14.83 -21.55 6.14
C GLY A 64 13.70 -22.33 5.51
N GLY A 65 12.53 -22.31 6.10
CA GLY A 65 11.34 -22.94 5.58
C GLY A 65 11.20 -22.68 4.07
N ALA A 66 10.93 -23.73 3.31
CA ALA A 66 10.87 -23.66 1.85
C ALA A 66 9.84 -22.61 1.40
N ALA A 67 10.22 -21.84 0.40
CA ALA A 67 9.27 -20.98 -0.32
C ALA A 67 8.15 -21.85 -0.90
N VAL A 68 6.91 -21.41 -0.73
CA VAL A 68 5.72 -22.09 -1.23
C VAL A 68 5.05 -21.21 -2.27
N LEU A 69 4.88 -21.74 -3.48
CA LEU A 69 4.00 -21.13 -4.47
C LEU A 69 2.56 -21.48 -4.14
N LEU A 70 1.73 -20.46 -3.98
CA LEU A 70 0.32 -20.65 -3.73
C LEU A 70 -0.38 -20.99 -5.05
N LEU A 71 -0.84 -22.23 -5.17
CA LEU A 71 -1.55 -22.70 -6.37
C LEU A 71 -2.93 -22.04 -6.47
N GLY A 72 -3.28 -21.62 -7.68
CA GLY A 72 -4.60 -21.06 -7.96
C GLY A 72 -4.77 -19.60 -7.55
N GLU A 73 -3.70 -18.90 -7.21
CA GLU A 73 -3.76 -17.45 -7.03
C GLU A 73 -4.15 -16.73 -8.32
N LEU A 74 -4.87 -15.64 -8.13
CA LEU A 74 -5.20 -14.73 -9.22
C LEU A 74 -4.03 -13.80 -9.49
N GLU A 75 -3.76 -13.62 -10.78
CA GLU A 75 -2.85 -12.61 -11.27
C GLU A 75 -3.64 -11.42 -11.80
N TYR A 76 -3.28 -10.22 -11.40
CA TYR A 76 -3.95 -9.01 -11.85
C TYR A 76 -3.04 -7.78 -11.84
N SER A 77 -3.46 -6.80 -12.64
CA SER A 77 -2.88 -5.47 -12.65
C SER A 77 -3.98 -4.42 -12.58
N ALA A 78 -3.70 -3.31 -11.92
CA ALA A 78 -4.63 -2.20 -11.84
C ALA A 78 -4.01 -0.92 -12.42
N PHE A 79 -4.86 -0.10 -13.04
CA PHE A 79 -4.46 1.13 -13.70
C PHE A 79 -5.33 2.28 -13.21
N CYS A 80 -4.74 3.47 -13.09
CA CYS A 80 -5.45 4.73 -12.97
C CYS A 80 -5.21 5.52 -14.26
N CYS A 81 -6.26 5.85 -14.98
CA CYS A 81 -6.18 6.40 -16.34
C CYS A 81 -5.38 5.45 -17.27
N HIS A 82 -4.09 5.63 -17.45
CA HIS A 82 -3.24 4.75 -18.24
C HIS A 82 -2.00 4.25 -17.47
N GLU A 83 -1.81 4.73 -16.24
CA GLU A 83 -0.68 4.37 -15.40
C GLU A 83 -0.96 3.09 -14.61
N CYS A 84 -0.02 2.14 -14.62
CA CYS A 84 -0.09 0.96 -13.79
C CYS A 84 0.18 1.34 -12.33
N ILE A 85 -0.83 1.25 -11.49
CA ILE A 85 -0.75 1.58 -10.06
C ILE A 85 -0.55 0.36 -9.16
N PHE A 86 -0.86 -0.83 -9.66
CA PHE A 86 -0.74 -2.09 -8.92
C PHE A 86 -0.44 -3.24 -9.89
N SER A 87 0.41 -4.18 -9.47
CA SER A 87 0.72 -5.38 -10.25
C SER A 87 1.02 -6.55 -9.34
N LYS A 88 0.36 -7.68 -9.58
CA LYS A 88 0.60 -9.00 -8.98
C LYS A 88 0.64 -10.01 -10.11
N LEU A 89 1.82 -10.15 -10.74
CA LEU A 89 2.04 -11.02 -11.91
C LEU A 89 3.25 -11.93 -11.66
N GLY A 90 3.05 -13.24 -11.73
CA GLY A 90 4.09 -14.24 -11.44
C GLY A 90 5.31 -14.18 -12.36
N GLY A 91 5.14 -13.70 -13.60
CA GLY A 91 6.25 -13.57 -14.55
C GLY A 91 7.24 -12.43 -14.24
N SER A 92 6.86 -11.47 -13.42
CA SER A 92 7.66 -10.27 -13.10
C SER A 92 8.03 -10.14 -11.62
N GLN A 93 7.49 -11.00 -10.76
CA GLN A 93 7.64 -10.90 -9.31
C GLN A 93 7.73 -12.29 -8.67
N ASP A 94 8.46 -12.38 -7.57
CA ASP A 94 8.40 -13.55 -6.70
C ASP A 94 7.08 -13.51 -5.90
N LEU A 95 6.15 -14.37 -6.25
CA LEU A 95 4.88 -14.57 -5.55
C LEU A 95 4.97 -15.62 -4.44
N SER A 96 6.16 -16.10 -4.12
CA SER A 96 6.36 -17.09 -3.08
C SER A 96 5.94 -16.56 -1.71
N ALA A 97 5.28 -17.40 -0.95
CA ALA A 97 4.92 -17.15 0.43
C ALA A 97 5.73 -18.06 1.35
N TYR A 98 5.95 -17.60 2.57
CA TYR A 98 6.84 -18.25 3.53
C TYR A 98 6.12 -18.43 4.87
N PRO A 99 6.45 -19.46 5.66
CA PRO A 99 6.12 -19.48 7.07
C PRO A 99 6.67 -18.22 7.76
N VAL A 100 5.91 -17.70 8.72
CA VAL A 100 6.27 -16.43 9.41
C VAL A 100 7.68 -16.51 10.03
N SER A 101 8.07 -17.67 10.58
CA SER A 101 9.42 -17.88 11.14
C SER A 101 10.53 -17.70 10.12
N ALA A 102 10.31 -18.10 8.87
CA ALA A 102 11.28 -17.93 7.78
C ALA A 102 11.26 -16.52 7.18
N LEU A 103 10.13 -15.81 7.28
CA LEU A 103 9.96 -14.46 6.75
C LEU A 103 10.51 -13.38 7.69
N LEU A 104 10.33 -13.52 9.00
CA LEU A 104 10.70 -12.52 10.02
C LEU A 104 12.14 -11.99 9.88
N PRO A 105 13.18 -12.82 9.64
CA PRO A 105 14.54 -12.31 9.48
C PRO A 105 14.75 -11.40 8.27
N ARG A 106 13.82 -11.44 7.31
CA ARG A 106 13.86 -10.62 6.08
C ARG A 106 13.08 -9.33 6.21
N CYS A 107 12.18 -9.24 7.21
CA CYS A 107 11.31 -8.07 7.41
C CYS A 107 12.10 -6.89 7.96
N ARG A 108 11.77 -5.72 7.45
CA ARG A 108 12.28 -4.42 7.93
C ARG A 108 11.10 -3.55 8.35
N ALA A 109 11.28 -2.73 9.38
CA ALA A 109 10.25 -1.79 9.81
C ALA A 109 9.78 -0.93 8.62
N GLY A 110 8.46 -0.79 8.47
CA GLY A 110 7.83 -0.12 7.32
C GLY A 110 7.46 -1.06 6.16
N ASP A 111 7.82 -2.35 6.20
CA ASP A 111 7.40 -3.31 5.18
C ASP A 111 5.89 -3.59 5.26
N LEU A 112 5.29 -3.73 4.09
CA LEU A 112 3.95 -4.28 3.94
C LEU A 112 4.03 -5.78 3.78
N LEU A 113 3.31 -6.51 4.61
CA LEU A 113 3.19 -7.95 4.52
C LEU A 113 1.77 -8.33 4.16
N GLU A 114 1.63 -9.33 3.29
CA GLU A 114 0.38 -10.01 3.03
C GLU A 114 0.39 -11.37 3.70
N LEU A 115 -0.60 -11.61 4.54
CA LEU A 115 -0.95 -12.95 5.02
C LEU A 115 -1.86 -13.58 3.98
N ALA A 116 -1.40 -14.66 3.37
CA ALA A 116 -2.07 -15.29 2.24
C ALA A 116 -3.49 -15.76 2.60
N CYS A 117 -4.34 -15.84 1.59
CA CYS A 117 -5.66 -16.45 1.73
C CYS A 117 -5.52 -17.88 2.30
N GLY A 118 -6.36 -18.22 3.24
CA GLY A 118 -6.34 -19.55 3.83
C GLY A 118 -7.61 -19.82 4.63
N GLY A 119 -8.13 -21.05 4.56
CA GLY A 119 -9.32 -21.44 5.33
C GLY A 119 -10.58 -20.62 5.04
N GLY A 120 -10.76 -20.11 3.81
CA GLY A 120 -11.88 -19.25 3.42
C GLY A 120 -11.75 -17.80 3.86
N GLN A 121 -10.62 -17.42 4.45
CA GLN A 121 -10.31 -16.04 4.82
C GLN A 121 -9.62 -15.31 3.66
N PRO A 122 -10.00 -14.06 3.35
CA PRO A 122 -9.31 -13.26 2.36
C PRO A 122 -7.89 -12.93 2.82
N ALA A 123 -7.03 -12.55 1.88
CA ALA A 123 -5.71 -12.03 2.18
C ALA A 123 -5.79 -10.86 3.17
N HIS A 124 -4.87 -10.84 4.14
CA HIS A 124 -4.85 -9.82 5.17
C HIS A 124 -3.52 -9.06 5.13
N TRP A 125 -3.59 -7.74 5.06
CA TRP A 125 -2.42 -6.89 4.97
C TRP A 125 -2.07 -6.27 6.31
N VAL A 126 -0.76 -6.23 6.60
CA VAL A 126 -0.24 -5.67 7.85
C VAL A 126 1.00 -4.81 7.58
N VAL A 127 1.25 -3.84 8.44
CA VAL A 127 2.48 -3.02 8.44
C VAL A 127 3.42 -3.59 9.50
N TYR A 128 4.61 -4.03 9.10
CA TYR A 128 5.63 -4.50 10.03
C TYR A 128 6.31 -3.31 10.70
N VAL A 129 6.33 -3.27 12.03
CA VAL A 129 6.86 -2.14 12.80
C VAL A 129 8.14 -2.48 13.58
N GLY A 130 8.69 -3.67 13.37
CA GLY A 130 9.88 -4.15 14.06
C GLY A 130 9.59 -5.10 15.22
N ALA A 131 10.61 -5.77 15.73
CA ALA A 131 10.53 -6.69 16.87
C ALA A 131 9.46 -7.80 16.78
N GLY A 132 9.11 -8.24 15.56
CA GLY A 132 8.07 -9.24 15.33
C GLY A 132 6.64 -8.67 15.43
N CYS A 133 6.46 -7.37 15.64
CA CYS A 133 5.19 -6.71 15.76
C CYS A 133 4.69 -6.13 14.43
N VAL A 134 3.40 -6.14 14.26
CA VAL A 134 2.68 -5.57 13.10
C VAL A 134 1.50 -4.74 13.56
N ILE A 135 1.16 -3.73 12.75
CA ILE A 135 -0.05 -2.94 12.94
C ILE A 135 -0.97 -3.19 11.76
N HIS A 136 -2.23 -3.44 12.04
CA HIS A 136 -3.21 -3.80 11.02
C HIS A 136 -4.63 -3.37 11.42
N LEU A 137 -5.48 -3.22 10.41
CA LEU A 137 -6.91 -3.03 10.59
C LEU A 137 -7.59 -4.40 10.61
N GLN A 138 -8.15 -4.78 11.76
CA GLN A 138 -8.94 -5.98 11.94
C GLN A 138 -10.39 -5.63 12.27
N GLY A 139 -11.32 -5.99 11.37
CA GLY A 139 -12.69 -5.53 11.50
C GLY A 139 -12.77 -4.00 11.40
N GLN A 140 -13.10 -3.35 12.50
CA GLN A 140 -13.18 -1.90 12.62
C GLN A 140 -12.26 -1.36 13.73
N GLU A 141 -11.12 -2.01 13.95
CA GLU A 141 -10.16 -1.61 14.96
C GLU A 141 -8.72 -1.73 14.43
N ILE A 142 -7.90 -0.71 14.69
CA ILE A 142 -6.47 -0.72 14.39
C ILE A 142 -5.71 -1.20 15.61
N ARG A 143 -4.97 -2.31 15.45
CA ARG A 143 -4.26 -3.00 16.55
C ARG A 143 -2.79 -3.17 16.23
N GLU A 144 -1.96 -3.17 17.29
CA GLU A 144 -0.59 -3.64 17.25
C GLU A 144 -0.53 -5.03 17.92
N GLU A 145 -0.05 -6.03 17.19
CA GLU A 145 -0.01 -7.43 17.64
C GLU A 145 1.24 -8.12 17.10
N HIS A 146 1.61 -9.27 17.64
CA HIS A 146 2.69 -10.08 17.11
C HIS A 146 2.29 -10.76 15.79
N LEU A 147 3.17 -10.68 14.78
CA LEU A 147 2.93 -11.28 13.46
C LEU A 147 2.58 -12.78 13.55
N ALA A 148 3.24 -13.51 14.45
CA ALA A 148 2.96 -14.94 14.65
C ALA A 148 1.52 -15.19 15.09
N GLN A 149 0.94 -14.34 15.93
CA GLN A 149 -0.45 -14.43 16.38
C GLN A 149 -1.42 -14.06 15.25
N VAL A 150 -1.19 -12.91 14.60
CA VAL A 150 -2.03 -12.43 13.50
C VAL A 150 -2.06 -13.40 12.32
N SER A 151 -0.92 -14.06 12.04
CA SER A 151 -0.83 -15.02 10.94
C SER A 151 -1.74 -16.24 11.15
N GLY A 152 -1.91 -16.69 12.40
CA GLY A 152 -2.68 -17.90 12.68
C GLY A 152 -2.20 -19.13 11.89
N GLY A 153 -0.89 -19.21 11.62
CA GLY A 153 -0.28 -20.28 10.81
C GLY A 153 -0.37 -20.07 9.30
N ARG A 154 -0.95 -18.98 8.82
CA ARG A 154 -0.95 -18.62 7.39
C ARG A 154 0.45 -18.30 6.91
N LEU A 155 0.72 -18.58 5.64
CA LEU A 155 1.93 -18.13 4.95
C LEU A 155 1.87 -16.62 4.73
N ALA A 156 3.04 -15.99 4.71
CA ALA A 156 3.18 -14.56 4.54
C ALA A 156 4.24 -14.21 3.49
N ARG A 157 4.15 -13.01 2.93
CA ARG A 157 5.13 -12.47 1.98
C ARG A 157 5.22 -10.96 2.08
N ILE A 158 6.36 -10.40 1.66
CA ILE A 158 6.56 -8.95 1.55
C ILE A 158 5.96 -8.48 0.22
N VAL A 159 5.09 -7.46 0.27
CA VAL A 159 4.34 -6.97 -0.90
C VAL A 159 4.61 -5.50 -1.24
N ASN A 160 5.75 -5.00 -0.83
CA ASN A 160 6.16 -3.60 -0.99
C ASN A 160 6.09 -3.07 -2.42
N SER A 161 6.38 -3.93 -3.40
CA SER A 161 6.49 -3.57 -4.83
C SER A 161 5.19 -3.72 -5.62
N TRP A 162 4.12 -4.22 -4.99
CA TRP A 162 2.87 -4.46 -5.72
C TRP A 162 2.16 -3.15 -6.10
N TYR A 163 2.09 -2.17 -5.17
CA TYR A 163 1.72 -0.81 -5.53
C TYR A 163 2.93 -0.07 -6.13
N ARG A 164 2.69 0.66 -7.21
CA ARG A 164 3.71 1.39 -7.98
C ARG A 164 3.90 2.84 -7.53
N TYR A 165 3.40 3.18 -6.35
CA TYR A 165 3.59 4.50 -5.77
C TYR A 165 4.94 4.62 -5.08
N ARG A 166 5.46 5.86 -5.01
CA ARG A 166 6.65 6.17 -4.22
C ARG A 166 6.35 5.93 -2.74
N ALA A 167 7.15 5.10 -2.10
CA ALA A 167 7.01 4.81 -0.68
C ALA A 167 7.52 6.00 0.17
N LEU A 168 6.88 6.22 1.31
CA LEU A 168 7.38 7.09 2.36
C LEU A 168 8.61 6.46 3.03
N PRO A 169 9.49 7.26 3.68
CA PRO A 169 10.54 6.75 4.55
C PRO A 169 9.97 5.78 5.60
N ALA A 170 10.75 4.74 5.93
CA ALA A 170 10.28 3.67 6.82
C ALA A 170 9.80 4.19 8.19
N GLU A 171 10.47 5.20 8.72
CA GLU A 171 10.13 5.85 9.98
C GLU A 171 8.73 6.48 9.92
N LEU A 172 8.40 7.14 8.80
CA LEU A 172 7.07 7.75 8.60
C LEU A 172 6.00 6.69 8.40
N VAL A 173 6.30 5.58 7.72
CA VAL A 173 5.35 4.46 7.59
C VAL A 173 4.98 3.91 8.96
N VAL A 174 5.98 3.67 9.82
CA VAL A 174 5.78 3.20 11.20
C VAL A 174 5.03 4.23 12.03
N GLN A 175 5.38 5.51 11.91
CA GLN A 175 4.70 6.59 12.61
C GLN A 175 3.23 6.69 12.20
N ASN A 176 2.92 6.62 10.89
CA ASN A 176 1.56 6.59 10.39
C ASN A 176 0.77 5.42 10.97
N ALA A 177 1.35 4.24 11.01
CA ALA A 177 0.68 3.08 11.55
C ALA A 177 0.44 3.22 13.07
N ARG A 178 1.47 3.59 13.85
CA ARG A 178 1.38 3.74 15.32
C ARG A 178 0.44 4.84 15.75
N GLY A 179 0.42 5.96 15.02
CA GLY A 179 -0.46 7.09 15.33
C GLY A 179 -1.95 6.77 15.24
N HIS A 180 -2.31 5.61 14.69
CA HIS A 180 -3.70 5.20 14.53
C HIS A 180 -4.08 3.96 15.38
N VAL A 181 -3.15 3.40 16.14
CA VAL A 181 -3.43 2.28 17.04
C VAL A 181 -4.48 2.68 18.08
N GLY A 182 -5.49 1.82 18.26
CA GLY A 182 -6.60 2.04 19.18
C GLY A 182 -7.81 2.73 18.57
N LEU A 183 -7.73 3.29 17.34
CA LEU A 183 -8.91 3.82 16.65
C LEU A 183 -9.92 2.71 16.37
N ARG A 184 -11.22 3.03 16.55
CA ARG A 184 -12.33 2.08 16.46
C ARG A 184 -13.56 2.67 15.77
N GLY A 185 -14.32 1.79 15.13
CA GLY A 185 -15.64 2.14 14.58
C GLY A 185 -15.58 3.32 13.61
N HIS A 186 -16.30 4.39 13.89
CA HIS A 186 -16.42 5.56 13.01
C HIS A 186 -15.13 6.40 12.86
N GLU A 187 -14.16 6.23 13.79
CA GLU A 187 -12.86 6.89 13.68
C GLU A 187 -11.96 6.25 12.60
N VAL A 188 -12.29 5.01 12.19
CA VAL A 188 -11.51 4.28 11.21
C VAL A 188 -11.90 4.73 9.80
N CYS A 189 -10.98 5.37 9.12
CA CYS A 189 -11.18 5.93 7.78
C CYS A 189 -10.80 4.97 6.64
N TRP A 190 -10.68 3.69 6.89
CA TRP A 190 -10.32 2.67 5.88
C TRP A 190 -11.31 1.52 5.91
N THR A 191 -11.64 0.98 4.73
CA THR A 191 -12.64 -0.08 4.59
C THR A 191 -12.07 -1.48 4.79
N ASN A 192 -10.75 -1.63 4.71
CA ASN A 192 -10.07 -2.92 4.81
C ASN A 192 -8.58 -2.78 5.18
N SER A 193 -7.96 -3.91 5.56
CA SER A 193 -6.56 -3.96 5.98
C SER A 193 -5.56 -3.54 4.90
N GLU A 194 -5.85 -3.81 3.63
CA GLU A 194 -4.99 -3.41 2.51
C GLU A 194 -4.99 -1.90 2.32
N SER A 195 -6.16 -1.26 2.32
CA SER A 195 -6.29 0.19 2.20
C SER A 195 -5.55 0.92 3.34
N PHE A 196 -5.67 0.42 4.58
CA PHE A 196 -4.93 0.96 5.72
C PHE A 196 -3.42 0.81 5.55
N ALA A 197 -2.94 -0.40 5.27
CA ALA A 197 -1.52 -0.68 5.13
C ALA A 197 -0.88 0.12 3.97
N ALA A 198 -1.56 0.17 2.82
CA ALA A 198 -1.12 0.96 1.68
C ALA A 198 -1.09 2.45 2.00
N TRP A 199 -2.10 2.98 2.70
CA TRP A 199 -2.08 4.36 3.13
C TRP A 199 -0.89 4.66 4.07
N CYS A 200 -0.60 3.79 5.02
CA CYS A 200 0.56 3.98 5.89
C CYS A 200 1.86 4.14 5.10
N ARG A 201 2.02 3.34 4.04
CA ARG A 201 3.26 3.31 3.27
C ARG A 201 3.37 4.41 2.21
N PHE A 202 2.26 4.79 1.57
CA PHE A 202 2.25 5.69 0.42
C PHE A 202 1.65 7.06 0.72
N GLY A 203 0.98 7.25 1.85
CA GLY A 203 0.39 8.53 2.28
C GLY A 203 -0.75 9.05 1.41
N LYS A 204 -1.26 8.25 0.45
CA LYS A 204 -2.23 8.71 -0.52
C LYS A 204 -3.65 8.68 0.03
N ARG A 205 -4.36 9.81 -0.13
CA ARG A 205 -5.72 9.99 0.36
C ARG A 205 -6.72 9.02 -0.28
N GLU A 206 -6.47 8.61 -1.51
CA GLU A 206 -7.32 7.70 -2.29
C GLU A 206 -7.51 6.31 -1.63
N PHE A 207 -6.63 5.95 -0.69
CA PHE A 207 -6.79 4.73 0.12
C PHE A 207 -7.78 4.88 1.27
N LYS A 208 -8.18 6.11 1.64
CA LYS A 208 -9.19 6.34 2.69
C LYS A 208 -10.60 6.24 2.10
N ALA A 209 -11.55 5.82 2.93
CA ALA A 209 -12.96 5.81 2.57
C ALA A 209 -13.41 7.21 2.16
N GLY A 210 -14.00 7.31 0.98
CA GLY A 210 -14.40 8.61 0.40
C GLY A 210 -13.24 9.57 0.13
N GLY A 211 -11.99 9.08 0.14
CA GLY A 211 -10.77 9.89 0.00
C GLY A 211 -10.60 10.53 -1.37
N GLU A 212 -11.28 10.03 -2.39
CA GLU A 212 -11.34 10.68 -3.68
C GLU A 212 -12.35 11.83 -3.64
N SER A 213 -11.85 13.06 -3.81
CA SER A 213 -12.74 14.18 -4.08
C SER A 213 -13.50 13.86 -5.36
N ARG A 214 -14.83 13.85 -5.29
CA ARG A 214 -15.69 13.89 -6.47
C ARG A 214 -15.47 15.26 -7.11
N GLY A 215 -14.37 15.39 -7.85
CA GLY A 215 -14.16 16.56 -8.71
C GLY A 215 -15.32 16.63 -9.68
N ALA A 216 -15.81 17.84 -9.94
CA ALA A 216 -16.97 18.17 -10.77
C ALA A 216 -16.79 17.84 -12.27
N GLY A 217 -16.12 16.75 -12.59
CA GLY A 217 -15.95 16.18 -13.92
C GLY A 217 -16.02 14.68 -13.78
N GLY A 218 -17.23 14.12 -13.86
CA GLY A 218 -17.47 12.68 -13.76
C GLY A 218 -16.68 11.91 -14.80
N GLN A 219 -15.48 11.46 -14.46
CA GLN A 219 -14.80 10.41 -15.21
C GLN A 219 -15.26 9.08 -14.63
N GLU A 220 -16.37 8.56 -15.13
CA GLU A 220 -16.75 7.17 -14.96
C GLU A 220 -15.59 6.29 -15.50
N GLY A 221 -15.14 5.31 -14.71
CA GLY A 221 -14.15 4.35 -15.14
C GLY A 221 -12.69 4.80 -15.05
N ARG A 222 -12.35 5.68 -14.10
CA ARG A 222 -10.97 6.13 -13.88
C ARG A 222 -10.01 4.99 -13.52
N TYR A 223 -10.51 3.95 -12.84
CA TYR A 223 -9.70 2.80 -12.40
C TYR A 223 -10.08 1.54 -13.16
N LEU A 224 -9.07 0.82 -13.64
CA LEU A 224 -9.21 -0.42 -14.38
C LEU A 224 -8.54 -1.55 -13.60
N LEU A 225 -9.25 -2.66 -13.37
CA LEU A 225 -8.69 -3.90 -12.86
C LEU A 225 -8.66 -4.92 -14.00
N LYS A 226 -7.49 -5.42 -14.32
CA LYS A 226 -7.26 -6.46 -15.32
C LYS A 226 -6.94 -7.77 -14.62
N LEU A 227 -7.81 -8.76 -14.77
CA LEU A 227 -7.60 -10.13 -14.31
C LEU A 227 -6.93 -10.91 -15.44
N HIS A 228 -5.77 -11.51 -15.14
CA HIS A 228 -5.00 -12.31 -16.09
C HIS A 228 -5.37 -13.79 -15.91
N LEU A 229 -5.94 -14.38 -16.94
CA LEU A 229 -6.38 -15.77 -16.93
C LEU A 229 -5.32 -16.68 -17.56
N PRO A 230 -5.31 -18.01 -17.23
CA PRO A 230 -4.27 -18.95 -17.68
C PRO A 230 -4.13 -19.08 -19.18
N ASP A 231 -5.20 -18.85 -19.92
CA ASP A 231 -5.29 -18.95 -21.38
C ASP A 231 -4.94 -17.63 -22.11
N SER A 232 -4.17 -16.77 -21.46
CA SER A 232 -3.79 -15.45 -21.96
C SER A 232 -4.96 -14.47 -22.17
N ARG A 233 -6.17 -14.84 -21.76
CA ARG A 233 -7.30 -13.91 -21.73
C ARG A 233 -7.14 -12.92 -20.59
N VAL A 234 -7.55 -11.67 -20.86
CA VAL A 234 -7.59 -10.61 -19.85
C VAL A 234 -9.02 -10.13 -19.70
N HIS A 235 -9.55 -10.23 -18.49
CA HIS A 235 -10.86 -9.66 -18.18
C HIS A 235 -10.67 -8.30 -17.49
N THR A 236 -11.31 -7.26 -18.02
CA THR A 236 -11.16 -5.89 -17.52
C THR A 236 -12.45 -5.43 -16.86
N LEU A 237 -12.30 -4.90 -15.64
CA LEU A 237 -13.36 -4.30 -14.84
C LEU A 237 -13.05 -2.82 -14.60
N ASN A 238 -14.10 -1.97 -14.61
CA ASN A 238 -13.98 -0.52 -14.45
C ASN A 238 -14.57 -0.09 -13.12
N PHE A 239 -13.90 0.84 -12.43
CA PHE A 239 -14.32 1.35 -11.13
C PHE A 239 -14.22 2.87 -11.06
N PRO A 240 -15.16 3.53 -10.36
CA PRO A 240 -15.13 4.98 -10.17
C PRO A 240 -14.09 5.41 -9.12
N SER A 241 -13.71 4.51 -8.19
CA SER A 241 -12.77 4.81 -7.10
C SER A 241 -11.76 3.70 -6.89
N LEU A 242 -10.61 4.05 -6.28
CA LEU A 242 -9.60 3.08 -5.84
C LEU A 242 -10.16 2.16 -4.74
N GLU A 243 -11.02 2.68 -3.88
CA GLU A 243 -11.70 1.92 -2.83
C GLU A 243 -12.53 0.78 -3.42
N ASP A 244 -13.35 1.07 -4.44
CA ASP A 244 -14.18 0.05 -5.09
C ASP A 244 -13.34 -0.99 -5.82
N LEU A 245 -12.26 -0.56 -6.47
CA LEU A 245 -11.30 -1.47 -7.10
C LEU A 245 -10.68 -2.41 -6.08
N ILE A 246 -10.20 -1.90 -4.93
CA ILE A 246 -9.58 -2.72 -3.87
C ILE A 246 -10.61 -3.68 -3.30
N ARG A 247 -11.85 -3.24 -3.06
CA ARG A 247 -12.94 -4.09 -2.56
C ARG A 247 -13.19 -5.26 -3.51
N GLU A 248 -13.31 -4.99 -4.80
CA GLU A 248 -13.53 -6.04 -5.81
C GLU A 248 -12.33 -6.98 -5.92
N LYS A 249 -11.11 -6.45 -5.97
CA LYS A 249 -9.89 -7.23 -5.97
C LYS A 249 -9.85 -8.24 -4.82
N ARG A 250 -10.16 -7.80 -3.60
CA ARG A 250 -10.21 -8.65 -2.40
C ARG A 250 -11.34 -9.68 -2.46
N ARG A 251 -12.49 -9.33 -3.05
CA ARG A 251 -13.59 -10.27 -3.30
C ARG A 251 -13.15 -11.39 -4.24
N GLN A 252 -12.45 -11.04 -5.31
CA GLN A 252 -11.92 -11.98 -6.28
C GLN A 252 -10.84 -12.88 -5.66
N ASP A 253 -9.93 -12.34 -4.86
CA ASP A 253 -8.92 -13.11 -4.11
C ASP A 253 -9.58 -14.14 -3.18
N ALA A 254 -10.64 -13.78 -2.47
CA ALA A 254 -11.36 -14.68 -1.57
C ALA A 254 -12.04 -15.85 -2.32
N GLY A 255 -12.55 -15.58 -3.54
CA GLY A 255 -13.13 -16.61 -4.42
C GLY A 255 -12.09 -17.48 -5.11
N GLY A 256 -10.86 -17.01 -5.22
CA GLY A 256 -9.77 -17.66 -5.94
C GLY A 256 -10.06 -17.84 -7.43
N ARG A 257 -9.10 -18.43 -8.15
CA ARG A 257 -9.18 -18.64 -9.62
C ARG A 257 -10.44 -19.38 -10.06
N VAL A 258 -10.87 -20.39 -9.29
CA VAL A 258 -12.05 -21.19 -9.62
C VAL A 258 -13.34 -20.37 -9.52
N GLY A 259 -13.43 -19.50 -8.51
CA GLY A 259 -14.58 -18.59 -8.34
C GLY A 259 -14.72 -17.65 -9.54
N VAL A 260 -13.63 -17.01 -9.94
CA VAL A 260 -13.60 -16.10 -11.09
C VAL A 260 -14.00 -16.81 -12.39
N LEU A 261 -13.45 -18.00 -12.66
CA LEU A 261 -13.77 -18.75 -13.87
C LEU A 261 -15.26 -19.15 -13.93
N LYS A 262 -15.87 -19.50 -12.79
CA LYS A 262 -17.30 -19.78 -12.71
C LYS A 262 -18.14 -18.53 -13.00
N GLU A 263 -17.81 -17.38 -12.42
CA GLU A 263 -18.52 -16.11 -12.67
C GLU A 263 -18.44 -15.73 -14.15
N LEU A 264 -17.24 -15.81 -14.75
CA LEU A 264 -17.05 -15.49 -16.18
C LEU A 264 -17.78 -16.48 -17.11
N SER A 265 -17.89 -17.77 -16.76
CA SER A 265 -18.64 -18.74 -17.53
C SER A 265 -20.14 -18.45 -17.59
N VAL A 266 -20.70 -17.95 -16.47
CA VAL A 266 -22.11 -17.54 -16.41
C VAL A 266 -22.38 -16.27 -17.21
N LEU A 267 -21.44 -15.31 -17.21
CA LEU A 267 -21.56 -14.08 -17.98
C LEU A 267 -21.51 -14.30 -19.50
N ASN A 268 -20.74 -15.29 -19.95
CA ASN A 268 -20.62 -15.64 -21.38
C ASN A 268 -21.79 -16.49 -21.91
N GLN A 269 -22.71 -16.95 -21.05
CA GLN A 269 -23.91 -17.70 -21.45
C GLN A 269 -25.17 -16.82 -21.57
N LYS A 270 -25.07 -15.53 -21.30
CA LYS A 270 -26.12 -14.52 -21.50
C LYS A 270 -25.80 -13.64 -22.72
#